data_5d2a7e3ae797191e7cb9d1803bf0c284
#
_entry.id   5d2a7e3ae797191e7cb9d1803bf0c284
#
_cell.length_a   1.000
_cell.length_b   1.000
_cell.length_c   1.000
_cell.angle_alpha   90.00
_cell.angle_beta   90.00
_cell.angle_gamma   90.00
#
_symmetry.space_group_name_H-M   'P 1'
#
loop_
_entity.id
_entity.type
_entity.pdbx_description
1 polymer ?
#
loop_
_entity_poly.entity_id
_entity_poly.type
_entity_poly.pdbx_seq_one_letter_code
_entity_poly.pdbx_strand_id
1 'polypeptide(L)'
;MSAMSRREFVFAGAAGLFAGCRLAGTAASDGDCVVRFGMVTDVHYADIDPDPAPVNVTGRRFYRESRRKLAEAVGVFNARGLDFAIELGDFKDDTRGRAGTLAHLEDIEAEFARFKGPRYHVAGNHDFDCLTAEEFFSRVPNDGRIAPAGYYSFERAGIKFIVLNACYDSSLKPYCRANPWDDANVPPEELAWFARQLAVAKGPVMIFCHQRLDGQSEPRHLVKNAASVRALMERSGKVKGVFTGHQHKGGFCIQNGIPYYTLRALVCDAGEGANSFAEVAVMADGTFTVTGWRNASSLGAKGEFPDRGLIAHRGDCAAFPENTLPAFKAAVRQGAEMVELDEWRCKTGELIVMHDATVDRRTDGKGRIADLSLAEIKALDAGSHKGPGFAGERVPTIDEALACFPKTGIYLNIHCKTGDAAPEVAELLRRTGRLAQGILMMDSRDALLSLKAKCPWAKTGLVMHATNGWAKNWTEEDAWRQIRDVAAIGVDFFQILPNVRVSAEQLRFLHDHGIKTTYFVANDEKTMETIVAEGHDFVFTDCYAQLRPVYDAAAARTKDEL
;
A
#
# COMPACT_ATOMS: atom_id res chain seq x y z
N MET A 1 4.06 -59.94 11.98
CA MET A 1 4.82 -58.67 11.87
C MET A 1 5.05 -58.38 10.41
N SER A 2 4.16 -57.62 9.81
CA SER A 2 4.20 -57.25 8.38
C SER A 2 4.74 -55.84 8.29
N ALA A 3 5.77 -55.65 7.46
CA ALA A 3 6.43 -54.37 7.25
C ALA A 3 5.54 -53.42 6.46
N MET A 4 5.17 -52.31 7.03
CA MET A 4 4.48 -51.21 6.37
C MET A 4 5.42 -50.54 5.36
N SER A 5 4.93 -50.31 4.14
CA SER A 5 5.68 -49.77 3.02
C SER A 5 5.85 -48.25 3.15
N ARG A 6 6.99 -47.71 2.65
CA ARG A 6 7.39 -46.30 2.68
C ARG A 6 6.47 -45.33 1.92
N ARG A 7 5.32 -45.78 1.42
CA ARG A 7 4.38 -44.91 0.68
C ARG A 7 3.25 -44.30 1.51
N GLU A 8 3.07 -44.73 2.76
CA GLU A 8 1.96 -44.22 3.60
C GLU A 8 2.38 -43.03 4.52
N PHE A 9 3.65 -42.63 4.49
CA PHE A 9 4.14 -41.54 5.37
C PHE A 9 4.12 -40.14 4.74
N VAL A 10 3.68 -39.99 3.48
CA VAL A 10 3.71 -38.71 2.74
C VAL A 10 2.35 -37.99 2.76
N PHE A 11 1.25 -38.64 3.15
CA PHE A 11 -0.10 -38.04 3.10
C PHE A 11 -0.64 -37.50 4.43
N ALA A 12 0.06 -37.67 5.55
CA ALA A 12 -0.39 -37.19 6.87
C ALA A 12 0.18 -35.81 7.29
N GLY A 13 1.06 -35.20 6.47
CA GLY A 13 1.77 -33.96 6.81
C GLY A 13 1.26 -32.67 6.16
N ALA A 14 0.29 -32.73 5.25
CA ALA A 14 -0.12 -31.58 4.45
C ALA A 14 -1.51 -30.99 4.81
N ALA A 15 -2.21 -31.56 5.78
CA ALA A 15 -3.56 -31.11 6.16
C ALA A 15 -3.61 -30.23 7.41
N GLY A 16 -2.47 -29.83 7.98
CA GLY A 16 -2.39 -29.17 9.27
C GLY A 16 -1.96 -27.69 9.28
N LEU A 17 -1.78 -27.04 8.13
CA LEU A 17 -1.18 -25.67 8.07
C LEU A 17 -2.04 -24.60 7.38
N PHE A 18 -3.33 -24.84 7.16
CA PHE A 18 -4.26 -23.82 6.63
C PHE A 18 -5.42 -23.48 7.57
N ALA A 19 -5.23 -23.60 8.86
CA ALA A 19 -6.19 -23.13 9.84
C ALA A 19 -5.58 -21.96 10.62
N GLY A 20 -5.83 -20.72 10.20
CA GLY A 20 -5.50 -19.61 11.06
C GLY A 20 -5.15 -18.26 10.44
N CYS A 21 -5.74 -17.88 9.33
CA CYS A 21 -5.86 -16.46 9.02
C CYS A 21 -7.33 -16.12 8.75
N ARG A 22 -8.15 -16.21 9.80
CA ARG A 22 -9.43 -15.49 9.83
C ARG A 22 -9.07 -14.02 10.03
N LEU A 23 -9.03 -13.27 8.94
CA LEU A 23 -9.20 -11.82 9.01
C LEU A 23 -10.68 -11.58 9.36
N ALA A 24 -10.98 -11.61 10.65
CA ALA A 24 -12.23 -11.09 11.16
C ALA A 24 -12.16 -9.56 11.05
N GLY A 25 -12.72 -9.00 10.01
CA GLY A 25 -12.82 -7.56 9.84
C GLY A 25 -14.26 -7.16 9.73
N THR A 26 -14.85 -6.73 10.84
CA THR A 26 -15.87 -5.69 10.82
C THR A 26 -15.17 -4.39 10.44
N ALA A 27 -15.84 -3.51 9.68
CA ALA A 27 -15.35 -2.13 9.52
C ALA A 27 -15.16 -1.57 10.93
N ALA A 28 -13.90 -1.29 11.31
CA ALA A 28 -13.61 -0.78 12.63
C ALA A 28 -14.31 0.56 12.78
N SER A 29 -15.28 0.64 13.68
CA SER A 29 -15.76 1.91 14.18
C SER A 29 -14.62 2.61 14.95
N ASP A 30 -14.66 3.91 15.14
CA ASP A 30 -13.68 4.61 16.01
C ASP A 30 -13.56 3.98 17.42
N GLY A 31 -14.51 3.12 17.80
CA GLY A 31 -14.52 2.35 19.04
C GLY A 31 -13.54 1.16 19.12
N ASP A 32 -13.00 0.69 17.99
CA ASP A 32 -12.12 -0.50 17.97
C ASP A 32 -10.63 -0.14 17.97
N CYS A 33 -10.27 1.15 17.82
CA CYS A 33 -8.90 1.63 17.89
C CYS A 33 -8.38 1.59 19.34
N VAL A 34 -7.31 0.85 19.58
CA VAL A 34 -6.74 0.67 20.92
C VAL A 34 -5.47 1.48 21.16
N VAL A 35 -4.74 1.88 20.10
CA VAL A 35 -3.53 2.71 20.19
C VAL A 35 -3.47 3.65 18.99
N ARG A 36 -3.14 4.92 19.26
CA ARG A 36 -2.80 5.92 18.23
C ARG A 36 -1.43 6.51 18.48
N PHE A 37 -0.59 6.55 17.46
CA PHE A 37 0.74 7.13 17.61
C PHE A 37 1.17 7.98 16.42
N GLY A 38 2.06 8.94 16.67
CA GLY A 38 2.64 9.80 15.65
C GLY A 38 4.00 9.26 15.19
N MET A 39 4.29 9.40 13.90
CA MET A 39 5.58 9.05 13.30
C MET A 39 6.21 10.22 12.56
N VAL A 40 7.51 10.40 12.78
CA VAL A 40 8.41 11.22 11.95
C VAL A 40 9.63 10.38 11.58
N THR A 41 10.38 10.76 10.55
CA THR A 41 11.60 10.07 10.12
C THR A 41 12.52 11.01 9.35
N ASP A 42 13.80 10.69 9.30
CA ASP A 42 14.78 11.41 8.47
C ASP A 42 14.64 12.93 8.66
N VAL A 43 14.67 13.33 9.91
CA VAL A 43 14.57 14.75 10.32
C VAL A 43 15.83 15.50 9.94
N HIS A 44 17.01 14.84 10.04
CA HIS A 44 18.32 15.38 9.63
C HIS A 44 18.55 16.81 10.07
N TYR A 45 18.18 17.15 11.31
CA TYR A 45 18.35 18.52 11.76
C TYR A 45 19.83 18.92 11.87
N ALA A 46 20.15 20.02 11.27
CA ALA A 46 21.41 20.72 11.42
C ALA A 46 21.25 22.22 11.11
N ASP A 47 22.02 23.06 11.77
CA ASP A 47 22.00 24.50 11.50
C ASP A 47 22.92 24.86 10.32
N ILE A 48 22.60 24.31 9.15
CA ILE A 48 23.31 24.55 7.88
C ILE A 48 22.35 24.89 6.74
N ASP A 49 22.89 25.45 5.68
CA ASP A 49 22.15 25.74 4.47
C ASP A 49 21.77 24.45 3.74
N PRO A 50 20.72 24.49 2.93
CA PRO A 50 20.33 23.36 2.10
C PRO A 50 21.46 22.90 1.19
N ASP A 51 21.48 21.61 0.87
CA ASP A 51 22.40 21.07 -0.12
C ASP A 51 22.38 21.89 -1.42
N PRO A 52 23.52 22.34 -1.94
CA PRO A 52 23.57 23.22 -3.11
C PRO A 52 23.18 22.54 -4.43
N ALA A 53 23.17 21.23 -4.47
CA ALA A 53 22.82 20.47 -5.66
C ALA A 53 21.43 19.83 -5.54
N PRO A 54 20.65 19.71 -6.65
CA PRO A 54 19.54 18.80 -6.69
C PRO A 54 20.14 17.40 -6.56
N VAL A 55 20.21 16.91 -5.33
CA VAL A 55 20.79 15.62 -5.06
C VAL A 55 19.75 14.58 -5.41
N ASN A 56 19.92 14.01 -6.57
CA ASN A 56 19.28 12.76 -6.94
C ASN A 56 17.74 12.74 -6.87
N VAL A 57 17.20 11.61 -7.24
CA VAL A 57 15.82 11.18 -7.17
C VAL A 57 15.16 11.28 -5.77
N THR A 58 15.88 11.65 -4.72
CA THR A 58 15.43 11.67 -3.32
C THR A 58 14.99 13.03 -2.77
N GLY A 59 15.09 14.10 -3.57
CA GLY A 59 14.78 15.46 -3.12
C GLY A 59 15.95 16.16 -2.42
N ARG A 60 15.86 17.47 -2.33
CA ARG A 60 16.85 18.33 -1.66
C ARG A 60 16.60 18.32 -0.16
N ARG A 61 17.65 18.29 0.65
CA ARG A 61 17.56 18.33 2.12
C ARG A 61 17.54 19.78 2.60
N PHE A 62 16.59 20.10 3.48
CA PHE A 62 16.41 21.44 4.08
C PHE A 62 16.58 21.37 5.59
N TYR A 63 17.80 21.19 6.02
CA TYR A 63 18.22 20.87 7.39
C TYR A 63 17.64 21.81 8.46
N ARG A 64 17.76 23.15 8.31
CA ARG A 64 17.21 24.12 9.27
C ARG A 64 15.70 24.10 9.37
N GLU A 65 15.01 23.85 8.25
CA GLU A 65 13.55 23.80 8.24
C GLU A 65 13.00 22.63 9.02
N SER A 66 13.79 21.58 9.23
CA SER A 66 13.38 20.36 9.94
C SER A 66 12.88 20.66 11.35
N ARG A 67 13.44 21.64 12.05
CA ARG A 67 12.95 22.03 13.37
C ARG A 67 11.53 22.59 13.32
N ARG A 68 11.22 23.48 12.37
CA ARG A 68 9.86 24.00 12.16
C ARG A 68 8.88 22.90 11.76
N LYS A 69 9.32 22.01 10.86
CA LYS A 69 8.52 20.86 10.40
C LYS A 69 8.21 19.89 11.54
N LEU A 70 9.20 19.60 12.38
CA LEU A 70 9.00 18.78 13.57
C LEU A 70 8.05 19.46 14.56
N ALA A 71 8.16 20.77 14.76
CA ALA A 71 7.24 21.54 15.62
C ALA A 71 5.79 21.44 15.12
N GLU A 72 5.55 21.50 13.80
CA GLU A 72 4.22 21.28 13.21
C GLU A 72 3.72 19.86 13.52
N ALA A 73 4.53 18.83 13.29
CA ALA A 73 4.15 17.44 13.57
C ALA A 73 3.79 17.24 15.05
N VAL A 74 4.64 17.70 15.96
CA VAL A 74 4.41 17.64 17.42
C VAL A 74 3.14 18.39 17.81
N GLY A 75 2.90 19.56 17.21
CA GLY A 75 1.66 20.34 17.41
C GLY A 75 0.41 19.54 17.04
N VAL A 76 0.43 18.87 15.88
CA VAL A 76 -0.66 17.99 15.42
C VAL A 76 -0.82 16.79 16.36
N PHE A 77 0.26 16.11 16.73
CA PHE A 77 0.21 14.95 17.63
C PHE A 77 -0.39 15.30 18.99
N ASN A 78 -0.02 16.47 19.55
CA ASN A 78 -0.60 16.98 20.78
C ASN A 78 -2.08 17.32 20.64
N ALA A 79 -2.48 17.98 19.54
CA ALA A 79 -3.86 18.34 19.28
C ALA A 79 -4.76 17.11 19.07
N ARG A 80 -4.17 16.02 18.54
CA ARG A 80 -4.85 14.74 18.32
C ARG A 80 -4.89 13.86 19.57
N GLY A 81 -4.12 14.18 20.61
CA GLY A 81 -4.05 13.41 21.86
C GLY A 81 -3.51 12.01 21.65
N LEU A 82 -2.43 11.87 20.86
CA LEU A 82 -1.85 10.56 20.54
C LEU A 82 -1.20 9.91 21.76
N ASP A 83 -1.24 8.57 21.83
CA ASP A 83 -0.73 7.78 22.96
C ASP A 83 0.79 7.83 23.10
N PHE A 84 1.50 7.94 21.99
CA PHE A 84 2.95 8.16 21.93
C PHE A 84 3.39 8.75 20.59
N ALA A 85 4.62 9.19 20.51
CA ALA A 85 5.27 9.57 19.26
C ALA A 85 6.57 8.78 19.08
N ILE A 86 6.92 8.45 17.83
CA ILE A 86 8.15 7.76 17.50
C ILE A 86 8.85 8.44 16.32
N GLU A 87 10.14 8.60 16.47
CA GLU A 87 11.08 9.07 15.45
C GLU A 87 11.81 7.82 14.91
N LEU A 88 11.84 7.65 13.56
CA LEU A 88 12.27 6.41 12.91
C LEU A 88 13.73 6.45 12.43
N GLY A 89 14.59 7.29 13.01
CA GLY A 89 16.02 7.38 12.71
C GLY A 89 16.40 8.53 11.78
N ASP A 90 17.71 8.82 11.77
CA ASP A 90 18.30 9.99 11.11
C ASP A 90 17.73 11.31 11.66
N PHE A 91 17.75 11.42 12.99
CA PHE A 91 17.15 12.54 13.71
C PHE A 91 17.94 13.84 13.59
N LYS A 92 19.27 13.74 13.58
CA LYS A 92 20.20 14.86 13.39
C LYS A 92 21.19 14.57 12.26
N ASP A 93 21.93 15.60 11.82
CA ASP A 93 23.01 15.44 10.86
C ASP A 93 24.34 15.98 11.42
N ASP A 94 25.47 15.55 10.83
CA ASP A 94 26.81 16.01 11.19
C ASP A 94 27.24 17.20 10.33
N THR A 95 27.67 18.29 10.96
CA THR A 95 28.03 19.47 10.18
C THR A 95 29.31 20.15 10.63
N ARG A 96 29.69 20.06 11.89
CA ARG A 96 30.82 20.82 12.46
C ARG A 96 31.56 20.03 13.53
N GLY A 97 31.63 18.72 13.36
CA GLY A 97 32.24 17.83 14.32
C GLY A 97 31.38 17.57 15.56
N ARG A 98 31.90 16.76 16.48
CA ARG A 98 31.16 16.20 17.60
C ARG A 98 30.40 17.22 18.45
N ALA A 99 31.03 18.37 18.79
CA ALA A 99 30.37 19.38 19.63
C ALA A 99 29.17 20.03 18.94
N GLY A 100 29.27 20.34 17.65
CA GLY A 100 28.16 20.86 16.85
C GLY A 100 27.05 19.86 16.70
N THR A 101 27.39 18.60 16.43
CA THR A 101 26.41 17.49 16.32
C THR A 101 25.65 17.25 17.62
N LEU A 102 26.32 17.34 18.78
CA LEU A 102 25.64 17.24 20.09
C LEU A 102 24.66 18.41 20.30
N ALA A 103 25.06 19.63 19.94
CA ALA A 103 24.17 20.79 20.04
C ALA A 103 22.93 20.63 19.13
N HIS A 104 23.11 20.13 17.90
CA HIS A 104 21.98 19.86 17.00
C HIS A 104 21.03 18.78 17.60
N LEU A 105 21.58 17.73 18.20
CA LEU A 105 20.78 16.69 18.85
C LEU A 105 19.98 17.26 20.02
N GLU A 106 20.61 18.09 20.86
CA GLU A 106 19.95 18.73 22.00
C GLU A 106 18.85 19.70 21.55
N ASP A 107 19.09 20.49 20.51
CA ASP A 107 18.13 21.44 19.94
C ASP A 107 16.89 20.73 19.35
N ILE A 108 17.11 19.65 18.57
CA ILE A 108 15.98 18.97 17.92
C ILE A 108 15.23 18.07 18.91
N GLU A 109 15.92 17.47 19.88
CA GLU A 109 15.26 16.71 20.96
C GLU A 109 14.43 17.64 21.84
N ALA A 110 14.89 18.84 22.12
CA ALA A 110 14.10 19.85 22.85
C ALA A 110 12.78 20.19 22.11
N GLU A 111 12.78 20.18 20.78
CA GLU A 111 11.56 20.37 19.99
C GLU A 111 10.65 19.14 20.05
N PHE A 112 11.19 17.92 19.90
CA PHE A 112 10.42 16.69 20.02
C PHE A 112 9.87 16.48 21.43
N ALA A 113 10.61 16.94 22.45
CA ALA A 113 10.20 16.91 23.86
C ALA A 113 8.95 17.74 24.18
N ARG A 114 8.50 18.60 23.28
CA ARG A 114 7.21 19.32 23.41
C ARG A 114 5.98 18.42 23.19
N PHE A 115 6.17 17.20 22.70
CA PHE A 115 5.10 16.20 22.72
C PHE A 115 4.80 15.80 24.17
N LYS A 116 3.50 15.77 24.51
CA LYS A 116 3.05 15.60 25.91
C LYS A 116 3.01 14.15 26.38
N GLY A 117 3.14 13.18 25.46
CA GLY A 117 3.14 11.75 25.74
C GLY A 117 4.54 11.12 25.72
N PRO A 118 4.61 9.79 25.88
CA PRO A 118 5.83 9.01 25.71
C PRO A 118 6.44 9.21 24.32
N ARG A 119 7.78 9.31 24.27
CA ARG A 119 8.53 9.44 23.02
C ARG A 119 9.51 8.30 22.90
N TYR A 120 9.72 7.88 21.63
CA TYR A 120 10.61 6.78 21.27
C TYR A 120 11.50 7.16 20.08
N HIS A 121 12.71 6.62 20.03
CA HIS A 121 13.67 6.84 18.96
C HIS A 121 14.17 5.52 18.41
N VAL A 122 14.30 5.45 17.10
CA VAL A 122 14.96 4.39 16.36
C VAL A 122 16.33 4.90 15.93
N ALA A 123 17.34 4.04 15.92
CA ALA A 123 18.67 4.41 15.45
C ALA A 123 18.70 4.51 13.93
N GLY A 124 19.09 5.65 13.38
CA GLY A 124 19.42 5.84 11.97
C GLY A 124 20.94 5.92 11.75
N ASN A 125 21.38 5.77 10.50
CA ASN A 125 22.81 5.76 10.20
C ASN A 125 23.50 7.11 10.44
N HIS A 126 22.82 8.23 10.16
CA HIS A 126 23.35 9.56 10.40
C HIS A 126 23.42 9.93 11.90
N ASP A 127 22.70 9.22 12.76
CA ASP A 127 22.78 9.45 14.20
C ASP A 127 24.15 9.13 14.78
N PHE A 128 24.93 8.31 14.08
CA PHE A 128 26.28 7.86 14.49
C PHE A 128 27.43 8.50 13.68
N ASP A 129 27.18 9.47 12.83
CA ASP A 129 28.21 10.11 12.02
C ASP A 129 29.37 10.68 12.85
N CYS A 130 29.08 11.27 14.01
CA CYS A 130 30.06 11.81 14.96
C CYS A 130 29.87 11.35 16.40
N LEU A 131 28.82 10.57 16.68
CA LEU A 131 28.47 10.15 18.04
C LEU A 131 28.58 8.64 18.17
N THR A 132 28.89 8.19 19.38
CA THR A 132 28.70 6.80 19.74
C THR A 132 27.23 6.50 20.05
N ALA A 133 26.84 5.23 20.01
CA ALA A 133 25.51 4.81 20.42
C ALA A 133 25.18 5.25 21.86
N GLU A 134 26.15 5.16 22.79
CA GLU A 134 26.00 5.61 24.16
C GLU A 134 25.73 7.12 24.25
N GLU A 135 26.47 7.92 23.48
CA GLU A 135 26.28 9.38 23.44
C GLU A 135 24.92 9.78 22.90
N PHE A 136 24.47 9.14 21.84
CA PHE A 136 23.15 9.37 21.26
C PHE A 136 22.04 8.95 22.22
N PHE A 137 22.00 7.67 22.61
CA PHE A 137 20.91 7.13 23.42
C PHE A 137 20.87 7.66 24.87
N SER A 138 21.96 8.23 25.37
CA SER A 138 21.93 8.94 26.67
C SER A 138 21.18 10.27 26.62
N ARG A 139 20.95 10.82 25.41
CA ARG A 139 20.30 12.13 25.19
C ARG A 139 18.89 12.04 24.63
N VAL A 140 18.51 10.91 24.09
CA VAL A 140 17.18 10.66 23.53
C VAL A 140 16.43 9.65 24.39
N PRO A 141 15.58 10.11 25.32
CA PRO A 141 14.88 9.19 26.23
C PRO A 141 13.80 8.41 25.52
N ASN A 142 13.78 7.11 25.72
CA ASN A 142 12.73 6.20 25.24
C ASN A 142 11.73 5.92 26.38
N ASP A 143 10.75 6.82 26.57
CA ASP A 143 9.80 6.77 27.70
C ASP A 143 10.53 6.67 29.05
N GLY A 144 11.59 7.51 29.23
CA GLY A 144 12.41 7.51 30.42
C GLY A 144 13.41 6.36 30.55
N ARG A 145 13.54 5.50 29.53
CA ARG A 145 14.47 4.36 29.50
C ARG A 145 15.67 4.69 28.61
N ILE A 146 16.84 4.28 29.05
CA ILE A 146 18.04 4.28 28.22
C ILE A 146 18.18 2.87 27.63
N ALA A 147 18.24 2.78 26.32
CA ALA A 147 18.46 1.53 25.58
C ALA A 147 19.82 1.61 24.83
N PRO A 148 20.97 1.40 25.49
CA PRO A 148 22.30 1.63 24.91
C PRO A 148 22.57 0.80 23.65
N ALA A 149 21.94 -0.39 23.54
CA ALA A 149 22.04 -1.25 22.37
C ALA A 149 21.20 -0.74 21.17
N GLY A 150 20.32 0.25 21.39
CA GLY A 150 19.47 0.82 20.36
C GLY A 150 18.30 -0.05 19.93
N TYR A 151 18.15 -1.26 20.48
CA TYR A 151 16.98 -2.10 20.26
C TYR A 151 16.26 -2.39 21.57
N TYR A 152 14.93 -2.37 21.53
CA TYR A 152 14.09 -2.54 22.71
C TYR A 152 12.65 -2.88 22.33
N SER A 153 11.81 -3.16 23.32
CA SER A 153 10.38 -3.36 23.13
C SER A 153 9.55 -2.73 24.24
N PHE A 154 8.32 -2.38 23.91
CA PHE A 154 7.32 -1.91 24.86
C PHE A 154 5.93 -2.44 24.48
N GLU A 155 4.98 -2.30 25.37
CA GLU A 155 3.60 -2.74 25.15
C GLU A 155 2.62 -1.60 25.46
N ARG A 156 1.58 -1.48 24.64
CA ARG A 156 0.44 -0.59 24.87
C ARG A 156 -0.84 -1.31 24.45
N ALA A 157 -1.83 -1.31 25.30
CA ALA A 157 -3.17 -1.88 25.05
C ALA A 157 -3.15 -3.29 24.40
N GLY A 158 -2.24 -4.16 24.82
CA GLY A 158 -2.10 -5.53 24.28
C GLY A 158 -1.34 -5.65 22.96
N ILE A 159 -0.92 -4.55 22.37
CA ILE A 159 -0.05 -4.51 21.18
C ILE A 159 1.40 -4.43 21.64
N LYS A 160 2.26 -5.29 21.10
CA LYS A 160 3.70 -5.24 21.32
C LYS A 160 4.40 -4.48 20.22
N PHE A 161 5.23 -3.52 20.61
CA PHE A 161 6.07 -2.71 19.74
C PHE A 161 7.52 -3.13 19.92
N ILE A 162 8.23 -3.39 18.83
CA ILE A 162 9.63 -3.81 18.84
C ILE A 162 10.43 -2.87 17.96
N VAL A 163 11.44 -2.25 18.51
CA VAL A 163 12.41 -1.43 17.81
C VAL A 163 13.67 -2.25 17.55
N LEU A 164 14.11 -2.29 16.30
CA LEU A 164 15.34 -2.92 15.85
C LEU A 164 16.39 -1.87 15.51
N ASN A 165 17.67 -2.21 15.73
CA ASN A 165 18.83 -1.40 15.39
C ASN A 165 19.63 -2.11 14.29
N ALA A 166 19.58 -1.64 13.07
CA ALA A 166 20.37 -2.19 11.97
C ALA A 166 21.67 -1.40 11.68
N CYS A 167 22.07 -0.48 12.56
CA CYS A 167 23.27 0.34 12.39
C CYS A 167 24.53 -0.41 12.81
N TYR A 168 24.80 -1.54 12.14
CA TYR A 168 26.01 -2.34 12.24
C TYR A 168 26.56 -2.62 10.85
N ASP A 169 27.89 -2.59 10.71
CA ASP A 169 28.56 -2.89 9.44
C ASP A 169 28.59 -4.40 9.15
N SER A 170 29.13 -4.79 8.00
CA SER A 170 29.28 -6.22 7.60
C SER A 170 30.19 -7.02 8.54
N SER A 171 31.01 -6.35 9.38
CA SER A 171 31.81 -6.98 10.43
C SER A 171 31.06 -7.04 11.76
N LEU A 172 29.78 -6.64 11.78
CA LEU A 172 28.90 -6.59 12.94
C LEU A 172 29.39 -5.63 14.03
N LYS A 173 30.15 -4.60 13.66
CA LYS A 173 30.52 -3.49 14.54
C LYS A 173 29.49 -2.39 14.49
N PRO A 174 29.16 -1.75 15.62
CA PRO A 174 28.29 -0.58 15.64
C PRO A 174 28.80 0.50 14.68
N TYR A 175 27.92 1.22 14.04
CA TYR A 175 28.25 2.33 13.16
C TYR A 175 29.10 3.38 13.85
N CYS A 176 30.00 3.92 13.07
CA CYS A 176 30.82 5.09 13.38
C CYS A 176 31.04 5.89 12.08
N ARG A 177 31.63 7.06 12.16
CA ARG A 177 31.84 8.02 11.05
C ARG A 177 32.39 7.41 9.73
N ALA A 178 33.06 6.29 9.79
CA ALA A 178 33.71 5.67 8.63
C ALA A 178 32.85 4.64 7.91
N ASN A 179 31.67 4.31 8.41
CA ASN A 179 30.83 3.25 7.83
C ASN A 179 30.06 3.75 6.60
N PRO A 180 30.01 2.97 5.52
CA PRO A 180 29.09 3.22 4.42
C PRO A 180 27.64 3.18 4.93
N TRP A 181 26.86 4.16 4.57
CA TRP A 181 25.45 4.27 4.97
C TRP A 181 24.58 3.11 4.48
N ASP A 182 25.00 2.40 3.46
CA ASP A 182 24.32 1.27 2.81
C ASP A 182 24.82 -0.12 3.24
N ASP A 183 25.57 -0.23 4.35
CA ASP A 183 26.08 -1.49 4.90
C ASP A 183 25.39 -1.87 6.22
N ALA A 184 24.05 -1.80 6.27
CA ALA A 184 23.25 -2.05 7.45
C ALA A 184 23.05 -3.55 7.73
N ASN A 185 23.20 -3.96 8.99
CA ASN A 185 23.02 -5.35 9.43
C ASN A 185 22.40 -5.42 10.82
N VAL A 186 21.61 -6.45 11.09
CA VAL A 186 21.11 -6.78 12.45
C VAL A 186 22.00 -7.90 13.02
N PRO A 187 22.70 -7.67 14.14
CA PRO A 187 23.66 -8.63 14.67
C PRO A 187 22.97 -9.88 15.25
N PRO A 188 23.71 -11.02 15.36
CA PRO A 188 23.14 -12.29 15.82
C PRO A 188 22.51 -12.26 17.22
N GLU A 189 23.09 -11.51 18.14
CA GLU A 189 22.56 -11.32 19.50
C GLU A 189 21.21 -10.60 19.48
N GLU A 190 21.05 -9.60 18.64
CA GLU A 190 19.76 -8.90 18.43
C GLU A 190 18.75 -9.81 17.74
N LEU A 191 19.14 -10.56 16.71
CA LEU A 191 18.26 -11.56 16.08
C LEU A 191 17.77 -12.60 17.10
N ALA A 192 18.65 -13.07 17.99
CA ALA A 192 18.27 -14.01 19.05
C ALA A 192 17.33 -13.36 20.06
N TRP A 193 17.58 -12.10 20.44
CA TRP A 193 16.68 -11.33 21.30
C TRP A 193 15.33 -11.10 20.61
N PHE A 194 15.32 -10.71 19.35
CA PHE A 194 14.12 -10.49 18.56
C PHE A 194 13.25 -11.76 18.47
N ALA A 195 13.87 -12.92 18.22
CA ALA A 195 13.17 -14.20 18.22
C ALA A 195 12.49 -14.48 19.58
N ARG A 196 13.18 -14.18 20.71
CA ARG A 196 12.59 -14.30 22.05
C ARG A 196 11.41 -13.34 22.23
N GLN A 197 11.53 -12.07 21.78
CA GLN A 197 10.45 -11.09 21.90
C GLN A 197 9.19 -11.54 21.13
N LEU A 198 9.37 -12.09 19.92
CA LEU A 198 8.27 -12.65 19.14
C LEU A 198 7.65 -13.89 19.81
N ALA A 199 8.45 -14.75 20.40
CA ALA A 199 7.96 -15.95 21.09
C ALA A 199 7.05 -15.61 22.28
N VAL A 200 7.47 -14.65 23.12
CA VAL A 200 6.73 -14.26 24.34
C VAL A 200 5.57 -13.29 24.08
N ALA A 201 5.46 -12.68 22.90
CA ALA A 201 4.36 -11.80 22.55
C ALA A 201 3.02 -12.54 22.63
N LYS A 202 2.07 -11.97 23.38
CA LYS A 202 0.71 -12.54 23.57
C LYS A 202 -0.28 -12.05 22.53
N GLY A 203 -0.04 -10.89 21.95
CA GLY A 203 -0.88 -10.21 20.98
C GLY A 203 -0.15 -9.85 19.70
N PRO A 204 -0.75 -8.97 18.88
CA PRO A 204 -0.15 -8.43 17.67
C PRO A 204 1.16 -7.70 17.93
N VAL A 205 2.05 -7.72 16.94
CA VAL A 205 3.39 -7.11 17.02
C VAL A 205 3.55 -6.09 15.90
N MET A 206 4.06 -4.88 16.23
CA MET A 206 4.49 -3.84 15.31
C MET A 206 6.01 -3.70 15.39
N ILE A 207 6.68 -3.56 14.25
CA ILE A 207 8.14 -3.48 14.15
C ILE A 207 8.52 -2.09 13.66
N PHE A 208 9.55 -1.50 14.27
CA PHE A 208 10.21 -0.28 13.83
C PHE A 208 11.68 -0.56 13.53
N CYS A 209 12.18 -0.05 12.43
CA CYS A 209 13.58 -0.08 12.05
C CYS A 209 13.84 1.12 11.13
N HIS A 210 15.02 1.72 11.17
CA HIS A 210 15.30 2.81 10.25
C HIS A 210 15.45 2.30 8.82
N GLN A 211 16.39 1.39 8.56
CA GLN A 211 16.62 0.82 7.23
C GLN A 211 15.51 -0.18 6.87
N ARG A 212 15.24 -0.29 5.60
CA ARG A 212 14.16 -1.14 5.08
C ARG A 212 14.43 -2.63 5.26
N LEU A 213 13.37 -3.36 5.58
CA LEU A 213 13.41 -4.80 5.84
C LEU A 213 12.67 -5.63 4.77
N ASP A 214 11.92 -4.99 3.87
CA ASP A 214 11.22 -5.69 2.77
C ASP A 214 12.20 -6.22 1.72
N GLY A 215 11.76 -7.14 0.87
CA GLY A 215 12.59 -7.74 -0.18
C GLY A 215 12.41 -7.08 -1.56
N GLN A 216 11.73 -5.94 -1.65
CA GLN A 216 11.34 -5.32 -2.93
C GLN A 216 12.03 -3.98 -3.18
N SER A 217 12.72 -3.43 -2.18
CA SER A 217 13.41 -2.15 -2.29
C SER A 217 14.75 -2.26 -2.99
N GLU A 218 15.28 -1.09 -3.40
CA GLU A 218 16.65 -0.98 -3.90
C GLU A 218 17.63 -1.55 -2.87
N PRO A 219 18.59 -2.40 -3.29
CA PRO A 219 19.50 -3.10 -2.36
C PRO A 219 20.26 -2.19 -1.40
N ARG A 220 20.54 -0.95 -1.81
CA ARG A 220 21.26 0.04 -0.98
C ARG A 220 20.50 0.53 0.24
N HIS A 221 19.16 0.47 0.21
CA HIS A 221 18.31 0.89 1.32
C HIS A 221 17.91 -0.27 2.25
N LEU A 222 18.29 -1.50 1.88
CA LEU A 222 17.93 -2.70 2.64
C LEU A 222 18.97 -3.05 3.68
N VAL A 223 18.50 -3.55 4.81
CA VAL A 223 19.33 -4.34 5.74
C VAL A 223 19.88 -5.57 5.00
N LYS A 224 21.20 -5.77 4.99
CA LYS A 224 21.86 -6.85 4.22
C LYS A 224 21.34 -8.24 4.60
N ASN A 225 21.12 -8.48 5.87
CA ASN A 225 20.56 -9.73 6.38
C ASN A 225 19.04 -9.64 6.67
N ALA A 226 18.30 -8.75 6.00
CA ALA A 226 16.86 -8.59 6.14
C ALA A 226 16.08 -9.91 5.93
N ALA A 227 16.58 -10.83 5.10
CA ALA A 227 15.96 -12.14 4.91
C ALA A 227 15.86 -12.94 6.23
N SER A 228 16.86 -12.87 7.10
CA SER A 228 16.84 -13.52 8.42
C SER A 228 15.81 -12.86 9.36
N VAL A 229 15.70 -11.52 9.32
CA VAL A 229 14.70 -10.77 10.09
C VAL A 229 13.28 -11.13 9.61
N ARG A 230 13.04 -11.12 8.29
CA ARG A 230 11.75 -11.50 7.71
C ARG A 230 11.34 -12.92 8.08
N ALA A 231 12.28 -13.86 8.00
CA ALA A 231 12.00 -15.26 8.36
C ALA A 231 11.54 -15.42 9.82
N LEU A 232 12.04 -14.60 10.76
CA LEU A 232 11.57 -14.57 12.14
C LEU A 232 10.15 -13.99 12.23
N MET A 233 9.88 -12.88 11.56
CA MET A 233 8.58 -12.23 11.52
C MET A 233 7.49 -13.16 10.96
N GLU A 234 7.76 -13.76 9.81
CA GLU A 234 6.85 -14.65 9.08
C GLU A 234 6.51 -15.91 9.90
N ARG A 235 7.55 -16.57 10.47
CA ARG A 235 7.35 -17.75 11.32
C ARG A 235 6.53 -17.45 12.58
N SER A 236 6.63 -16.24 13.12
CA SER A 236 5.88 -15.88 14.32
C SER A 236 4.37 -15.80 14.10
N GLY A 237 3.95 -15.42 12.87
CA GLY A 237 2.56 -15.14 12.51
C GLY A 237 1.93 -13.95 13.26
N LYS A 238 2.69 -13.26 14.13
CA LYS A 238 2.19 -12.21 15.03
C LYS A 238 2.44 -10.80 14.50
N VAL A 239 3.42 -10.61 13.59
CA VAL A 239 3.76 -9.29 13.05
C VAL A 239 2.66 -8.81 12.10
N LYS A 240 2.13 -7.63 12.39
CA LYS A 240 1.01 -7.00 11.67
C LYS A 240 1.42 -5.78 10.87
N GLY A 241 2.59 -5.18 11.17
CA GLY A 241 3.11 -4.04 10.44
C GLY A 241 4.60 -3.81 10.71
N VAL A 242 5.30 -3.29 9.70
CA VAL A 242 6.69 -2.88 9.77
C VAL A 242 6.77 -1.43 9.29
N PHE A 243 7.37 -0.55 10.09
CA PHE A 243 7.50 0.87 9.81
C PHE A 243 8.99 1.23 9.72
N THR A 244 9.36 1.93 8.64
CA THR A 244 10.75 2.28 8.35
C THR A 244 10.89 3.72 7.85
N GLY A 245 12.11 4.24 7.84
CA GLY A 245 12.55 5.47 7.20
C GLY A 245 13.59 5.20 6.10
N HIS A 246 14.70 5.95 6.13
CA HIS A 246 15.90 5.79 5.34
C HIS A 246 15.72 6.02 3.82
N GLN A 247 14.70 5.52 3.21
CA GLN A 247 14.37 5.81 1.81
C GLN A 247 13.50 7.05 1.72
N HIS A 248 14.11 8.20 1.51
CA HIS A 248 13.49 9.53 1.61
C HIS A 248 12.19 9.70 0.81
N LYS A 249 12.00 8.97 -0.28
CA LYS A 249 10.75 9.01 -1.06
C LYS A 249 9.55 8.39 -0.33
N GLY A 250 9.80 7.60 0.73
CA GLY A 250 8.79 6.75 1.32
C GLY A 250 8.41 5.57 0.42
N GLY A 251 7.44 4.79 0.86
CA GLY A 251 6.94 3.65 0.08
C GLY A 251 6.06 2.70 0.89
N PHE A 252 5.44 1.78 0.18
CA PHE A 252 4.62 0.75 0.77
C PHE A 252 4.69 -0.54 -0.04
N CYS A 253 4.75 -1.67 0.63
CA CYS A 253 4.54 -2.96 0.00
C CYS A 253 3.96 -3.98 1.01
N ILE A 254 3.42 -5.07 0.49
CA ILE A 254 3.02 -6.23 1.30
C ILE A 254 3.88 -7.41 0.86
N GLN A 255 4.56 -8.05 1.82
CA GLN A 255 5.34 -9.25 1.55
C GLN A 255 4.95 -10.35 2.53
N ASN A 256 4.57 -11.51 1.99
CA ASN A 256 4.12 -12.68 2.76
C ASN A 256 3.02 -12.35 3.79
N GLY A 257 2.11 -11.43 3.41
CA GLY A 257 0.99 -10.98 4.24
C GLY A 257 1.34 -9.92 5.29
N ILE A 258 2.60 -9.51 5.40
CA ILE A 258 3.04 -8.44 6.31
C ILE A 258 3.15 -7.13 5.52
N PRO A 259 2.46 -6.06 5.92
CA PRO A 259 2.62 -4.73 5.35
C PRO A 259 3.90 -4.05 5.86
N TYR A 260 4.65 -3.44 4.94
CA TYR A 260 5.84 -2.63 5.18
C TYR A 260 5.55 -1.20 4.72
N TYR A 261 5.54 -0.27 5.64
CA TYR A 261 5.32 1.15 5.38
C TYR A 261 6.62 1.92 5.65
N THR A 262 7.12 2.61 4.63
CA THR A 262 8.25 3.51 4.74
C THR A 262 7.73 4.93 4.71
N LEU A 263 7.93 5.68 5.79
CA LEU A 263 7.52 7.08 5.88
C LEU A 263 8.45 7.93 5.01
N ARG A 264 7.90 8.91 4.30
CA ARG A 264 8.68 9.89 3.53
C ARG A 264 9.48 10.78 4.49
N ALA A 265 10.71 11.11 4.11
CA ALA A 265 11.61 11.94 4.89
C ALA A 265 11.05 13.33 5.18
N LEU A 266 11.17 13.77 6.44
CA LEU A 266 10.73 15.10 6.87
C LEU A 266 11.63 16.20 6.31
N VAL A 267 12.95 15.96 6.19
CA VAL A 267 13.94 16.93 5.74
C VAL A 267 13.75 17.41 4.31
N CYS A 268 13.07 16.60 3.48
CA CYS A 268 12.88 16.87 2.06
C CYS A 268 11.91 18.03 1.82
N ASP A 269 12.11 18.70 0.67
CA ASP A 269 11.29 19.78 0.14
C ASP A 269 11.27 21.06 1.00
N ALA A 270 11.08 22.22 0.38
CA ALA A 270 11.08 23.54 1.03
C ALA A 270 9.67 24.15 1.10
N GLY A 271 9.51 25.08 2.03
CA GLY A 271 8.34 25.97 2.11
C GLY A 271 7.29 25.55 3.13
N GLU A 272 6.26 26.38 3.29
CA GLU A 272 5.25 26.21 4.35
C GLU A 272 4.39 24.95 4.21
N GLY A 273 4.17 24.48 2.98
CA GLY A 273 3.41 23.26 2.69
C GLY A 273 4.24 21.97 2.74
N ALA A 274 5.56 22.10 2.71
CA ALA A 274 6.48 20.95 2.63
C ALA A 274 6.75 20.37 4.02
N ASN A 275 6.17 19.24 4.32
CA ASN A 275 6.41 18.45 5.52
C ASN A 275 6.06 16.99 5.25
N SER A 276 6.45 16.09 6.14
CA SER A 276 6.07 14.67 6.07
C SER A 276 6.06 14.06 7.46
N PHE A 277 4.89 13.66 7.92
CA PHE A 277 4.69 12.95 9.17
C PHE A 277 3.37 12.15 9.09
N ALA A 278 3.16 11.22 10.00
CA ALA A 278 1.98 10.38 9.96
C ALA A 278 1.43 10.08 11.37
N GLU A 279 0.12 9.84 11.42
CA GLU A 279 -0.59 9.22 12.55
C GLU A 279 -0.90 7.78 12.18
N VAL A 280 -0.67 6.84 13.09
CA VAL A 280 -1.08 5.44 12.95
C VAL A 280 -2.13 5.12 13.99
N ALA A 281 -3.23 4.53 13.57
CA ALA A 281 -4.27 3.99 14.44
C ALA A 281 -4.25 2.46 14.34
N VAL A 282 -4.05 1.78 15.48
CA VAL A 282 -3.96 0.32 15.59
C VAL A 282 -5.20 -0.22 16.26
N MET A 283 -5.79 -1.25 15.66
CA MET A 283 -6.95 -1.96 16.17
C MET A 283 -6.51 -3.12 17.09
N ALA A 284 -7.44 -3.63 17.91
CA ALA A 284 -7.16 -4.71 18.85
C ALA A 284 -6.61 -6.00 18.21
N ASP A 285 -6.98 -6.29 16.96
CA ASP A 285 -6.49 -7.43 16.18
C ASP A 285 -5.12 -7.18 15.52
N GLY A 286 -4.58 -5.97 15.68
CA GLY A 286 -3.33 -5.52 15.08
C GLY A 286 -3.46 -4.99 13.65
N THR A 287 -4.64 -4.94 13.08
CA THR A 287 -4.82 -4.16 11.84
C THR A 287 -4.57 -2.70 12.13
N PHE A 288 -4.12 -1.94 11.14
CA PHE A 288 -3.81 -0.53 11.35
C PHE A 288 -4.12 0.32 10.12
N THR A 289 -4.25 1.61 10.39
CA THR A 289 -4.35 2.64 9.35
C THR A 289 -3.23 3.66 9.55
N VAL A 290 -2.79 4.28 8.46
CA VAL A 290 -1.84 5.40 8.48
C VAL A 290 -2.52 6.61 7.87
N THR A 291 -2.62 7.69 8.60
CA THR A 291 -3.01 8.99 8.08
C THR A 291 -1.75 9.81 7.85
N GLY A 292 -1.35 9.93 6.58
CA GLY A 292 -0.22 10.77 6.18
C GLY A 292 -0.61 12.25 6.16
N TRP A 293 0.30 13.10 6.58
CA TRP A 293 0.16 14.55 6.57
C TRP A 293 1.11 15.17 5.55
N ARG A 294 0.63 16.19 4.83
CA ARG A 294 1.38 16.89 3.78
C ARG A 294 1.85 15.91 2.69
N ASN A 295 3.14 15.66 2.59
CA ASN A 295 3.74 14.80 1.57
C ASN A 295 3.83 13.31 1.97
N ALA A 296 3.41 12.94 3.19
CA ALA A 296 3.34 11.54 3.61
C ALA A 296 2.12 10.84 3.01
N SER A 297 2.32 9.60 2.58
CA SER A 297 1.22 8.77 2.05
C SER A 297 0.35 8.24 3.17
N SER A 298 -0.97 8.10 2.91
CA SER A 298 -1.92 7.45 3.80
C SER A 298 -2.08 5.96 3.45
N LEU A 299 -2.49 5.16 4.45
CA LEU A 299 -2.76 3.74 4.31
C LEU A 299 -3.90 3.32 5.23
N GLY A 300 -4.93 2.64 4.72
CA GLY A 300 -5.94 1.99 5.53
C GLY A 300 -7.34 2.61 5.53
N ALA A 301 -8.28 2.13 6.40
CA ALA A 301 -9.73 2.31 6.32
C ALA A 301 -10.27 3.74 6.46
N LYS A 302 -9.44 4.67 6.89
CA LYS A 302 -9.64 6.12 6.74
C LYS A 302 -8.49 6.76 5.96
N GLY A 303 -7.54 5.98 5.50
CA GLY A 303 -6.65 6.35 4.43
C GLY A 303 -7.53 6.61 3.23
N GLU A 304 -7.51 7.82 2.76
CA GLU A 304 -8.18 8.21 1.55
C GLU A 304 -7.79 7.21 0.48
N PHE A 305 -8.80 6.58 -0.13
CA PHE A 305 -8.58 5.86 -1.35
C PHE A 305 -7.89 6.83 -2.31
N PRO A 306 -6.93 6.37 -3.11
CA PRO A 306 -6.16 7.27 -3.95
C PRO A 306 -7.10 8.11 -4.83
N ASP A 307 -6.84 9.42 -4.90
CA ASP A 307 -7.63 10.31 -5.74
C ASP A 307 -7.41 10.07 -7.22
N ARG A 308 -6.23 9.56 -7.57
CA ARG A 308 -5.82 9.19 -8.92
C ARG A 308 -4.81 8.06 -8.90
N GLY A 309 -4.65 7.36 -10.02
CA GLY A 309 -3.70 6.25 -10.07
C GLY A 309 -3.80 5.40 -11.33
N LEU A 310 -3.05 4.29 -11.32
CA LEU A 310 -3.15 3.27 -12.35
C LEU A 310 -4.13 2.17 -11.95
N ILE A 311 -4.84 1.66 -12.95
CA ILE A 311 -5.70 0.48 -12.82
C ILE A 311 -4.96 -0.70 -13.44
N ALA A 312 -4.66 -1.71 -12.63
CA ALA A 312 -4.16 -2.98 -13.13
C ALA A 312 -5.33 -3.77 -13.76
N HIS A 313 -5.41 -3.75 -15.11
CA HIS A 313 -6.48 -4.35 -15.89
C HIS A 313 -6.43 -5.87 -15.78
N ARG A 314 -7.44 -6.48 -15.16
CA ARG A 314 -7.50 -7.93 -14.86
C ARG A 314 -6.32 -8.43 -14.03
N GLY A 315 -5.80 -7.57 -13.13
CA GLY A 315 -4.54 -7.76 -12.44
C GLY A 315 -3.32 -7.34 -13.27
N ASP A 316 -2.13 -7.84 -12.93
CA ASP A 316 -0.92 -7.65 -13.77
C ASP A 316 -0.95 -8.63 -14.96
N CYS A 317 -1.84 -8.37 -15.93
CA CYS A 317 -2.12 -9.30 -17.01
C CYS A 317 -1.02 -9.36 -18.09
N ALA A 318 -0.08 -8.40 -18.13
CA ALA A 318 1.09 -8.50 -18.99
C ALA A 318 2.02 -9.65 -18.58
N ALA A 319 2.25 -9.83 -17.29
CA ALA A 319 3.17 -10.82 -16.74
C ALA A 319 2.47 -12.12 -16.29
N PHE A 320 1.20 -12.07 -15.92
CA PHE A 320 0.44 -13.18 -15.34
C PHE A 320 -0.82 -13.50 -16.17
N PRO A 321 -1.43 -14.69 -16.01
CA PRO A 321 -2.74 -14.97 -16.63
C PRO A 321 -3.79 -13.98 -16.11
N GLU A 322 -4.51 -13.32 -17.03
CA GLU A 322 -5.55 -12.33 -16.68
C GLU A 322 -6.64 -12.94 -15.77
N ASN A 323 -7.20 -12.14 -14.86
CA ASN A 323 -8.31 -12.53 -13.99
C ASN A 323 -8.00 -13.77 -13.12
N THR A 324 -6.74 -13.95 -12.71
CA THR A 324 -6.31 -15.05 -11.82
C THR A 324 -5.71 -14.54 -10.52
N LEU A 325 -5.66 -15.40 -9.49
CA LEU A 325 -5.10 -15.02 -8.19
C LEU A 325 -3.63 -14.57 -8.27
N PRO A 326 -2.73 -15.19 -9.07
CA PRO A 326 -1.39 -14.67 -9.27
C PRO A 326 -1.33 -13.24 -9.83
N ALA A 327 -2.19 -12.93 -10.83
CA ALA A 327 -2.25 -11.60 -11.42
C ALA A 327 -2.69 -10.53 -10.40
N PHE A 328 -3.69 -10.84 -9.58
CA PHE A 328 -4.18 -9.95 -8.52
C PHE A 328 -3.13 -9.74 -7.42
N LYS A 329 -2.51 -10.82 -6.95
CA LYS A 329 -1.42 -10.73 -5.96
C LYS A 329 -0.22 -9.94 -6.48
N ALA A 330 0.08 -10.06 -7.79
CA ALA A 330 1.15 -9.28 -8.41
C ALA A 330 0.81 -7.78 -8.44
N ALA A 331 -0.41 -7.40 -8.85
CA ALA A 331 -0.86 -6.02 -8.85
C ALA A 331 -0.82 -5.40 -7.44
N VAL A 332 -1.27 -6.14 -6.42
CA VAL A 332 -1.19 -5.71 -5.01
C VAL A 332 0.28 -5.50 -4.57
N ARG A 333 1.18 -6.45 -4.89
CA ARG A 333 2.61 -6.32 -4.56
C ARG A 333 3.28 -5.12 -5.23
N GLN A 334 2.81 -4.74 -6.41
CA GLN A 334 3.31 -3.59 -7.16
C GLN A 334 2.71 -2.25 -6.71
N GLY A 335 1.78 -2.29 -5.74
CA GLY A 335 1.16 -1.09 -5.18
C GLY A 335 0.10 -0.46 -6.08
N ALA A 336 -0.67 -1.28 -6.79
CA ALA A 336 -1.76 -0.79 -7.63
C ALA A 336 -2.77 0.02 -6.81
N GLU A 337 -3.14 1.20 -7.30
CA GLU A 337 -4.17 2.04 -6.71
C GLU A 337 -5.57 1.49 -6.94
N MET A 338 -5.75 0.81 -8.05
CA MET A 338 -6.98 0.13 -8.41
C MET A 338 -6.66 -1.16 -9.18
N VAL A 339 -7.43 -2.21 -8.94
CA VAL A 339 -7.40 -3.44 -9.74
C VAL A 339 -8.78 -3.67 -10.32
N GLU A 340 -8.80 -3.98 -11.60
CA GLU A 340 -10.05 -4.36 -12.26
C GLU A 340 -10.16 -5.87 -12.36
N LEU A 341 -11.39 -6.36 -12.27
CA LEU A 341 -11.77 -7.76 -12.45
C LEU A 341 -13.19 -7.87 -13.02
N ASP A 342 -13.44 -8.93 -13.79
CA ASP A 342 -14.70 -9.15 -14.49
C ASP A 342 -15.52 -10.26 -13.81
N GLU A 343 -16.78 -10.01 -13.53
CA GLU A 343 -17.69 -10.95 -12.87
C GLU A 343 -18.63 -11.63 -13.87
N TRP A 344 -18.79 -12.95 -13.73
CA TRP A 344 -19.81 -13.74 -14.40
C TRP A 344 -20.50 -14.71 -13.43
N ARG A 345 -21.79 -15.00 -13.68
CA ARG A 345 -22.52 -16.04 -12.98
C ARG A 345 -22.44 -17.37 -13.75
N CYS A 346 -22.03 -18.45 -13.08
CA CYS A 346 -22.04 -19.79 -13.65
C CYS A 346 -23.42 -20.48 -13.52
N LYS A 347 -23.58 -21.64 -14.15
CA LYS A 347 -24.85 -22.43 -14.19
C LYS A 347 -25.39 -22.75 -12.79
N THR A 348 -24.53 -23.03 -11.84
CA THR A 348 -24.90 -23.39 -10.47
C THR A 348 -25.15 -22.20 -9.57
N GLY A 349 -24.97 -20.96 -10.07
CA GLY A 349 -25.33 -19.71 -9.42
C GLY A 349 -24.16 -18.94 -8.82
N GLU A 350 -22.99 -19.54 -8.65
CA GLU A 350 -21.82 -18.88 -8.07
C GLU A 350 -21.23 -17.86 -9.04
N LEU A 351 -20.60 -16.82 -8.46
CA LEU A 351 -19.92 -15.77 -9.20
C LEU A 351 -18.44 -16.11 -9.38
N ILE A 352 -17.99 -16.13 -10.63
CA ILE A 352 -16.61 -16.42 -11.01
C ILE A 352 -15.97 -15.20 -11.66
N VAL A 353 -14.64 -15.20 -11.78
CA VAL A 353 -13.89 -14.09 -12.36
C VAL A 353 -13.30 -14.49 -13.70
N MET A 354 -13.81 -13.89 -14.78
CA MET A 354 -13.36 -14.09 -16.17
C MET A 354 -13.88 -12.95 -17.05
N HIS A 355 -13.14 -12.57 -18.09
CA HIS A 355 -13.59 -11.49 -18.98
C HIS A 355 -14.69 -11.95 -19.96
N ASP A 356 -14.46 -13.06 -20.67
CA ASP A 356 -15.34 -13.52 -21.74
C ASP A 356 -16.53 -14.30 -21.20
N ALA A 357 -17.63 -14.29 -21.92
CA ALA A 357 -18.80 -15.12 -21.61
C ALA A 357 -18.56 -16.62 -21.81
N THR A 358 -17.40 -16.99 -22.39
CA THR A 358 -16.99 -18.39 -22.62
C THR A 358 -15.60 -18.65 -22.01
N VAL A 359 -15.33 -19.89 -21.65
CA VAL A 359 -14.03 -20.30 -21.10
C VAL A 359 -12.94 -20.51 -22.17
N ASP A 360 -13.29 -20.42 -23.44
CA ASP A 360 -12.54 -20.91 -24.61
C ASP A 360 -11.17 -20.25 -24.80
N ARG A 361 -11.05 -18.96 -24.52
CA ARG A 361 -9.85 -18.18 -24.83
C ARG A 361 -8.78 -18.30 -23.75
N ARG A 362 -9.20 -18.48 -22.50
CA ARG A 362 -8.31 -18.38 -21.33
C ARG A 362 -8.20 -19.66 -20.51
N THR A 363 -8.82 -20.75 -20.99
CA THR A 363 -8.69 -22.07 -20.37
C THR A 363 -8.47 -23.15 -21.42
N ASP A 364 -8.19 -24.36 -20.95
CA ASP A 364 -8.14 -25.58 -21.77
C ASP A 364 -9.53 -26.17 -22.09
N GLY A 365 -10.61 -25.57 -21.57
CA GLY A 365 -12.00 -25.97 -21.80
C GLY A 365 -12.70 -25.23 -22.92
N LYS A 366 -13.99 -25.57 -23.11
CA LYS A 366 -14.89 -24.98 -24.10
C LYS A 366 -16.28 -24.78 -23.50
N GLY A 367 -16.97 -23.74 -23.98
CA GLY A 367 -18.37 -23.51 -23.67
C GLY A 367 -18.65 -22.20 -22.93
N ARG A 368 -19.95 -21.91 -22.80
CA ARG A 368 -20.41 -20.69 -22.11
C ARG A 368 -20.36 -20.88 -20.61
N ILE A 369 -19.93 -19.87 -19.89
CA ILE A 369 -19.89 -19.86 -18.40
C ILE A 369 -21.27 -20.18 -17.81
N ALA A 370 -22.33 -19.59 -18.37
CA ALA A 370 -23.70 -19.81 -17.92
C ALA A 370 -24.20 -21.26 -18.08
N ASP A 371 -23.54 -22.09 -18.89
CA ASP A 371 -23.91 -23.47 -19.16
C ASP A 371 -23.04 -24.46 -18.35
N LEU A 372 -21.99 -24.01 -17.68
CA LEU A 372 -21.05 -24.81 -16.89
C LEU A 372 -21.27 -24.61 -15.37
N SER A 373 -21.23 -25.71 -14.63
CA SER A 373 -21.24 -25.68 -13.16
C SER A 373 -19.92 -25.16 -12.62
N LEU A 374 -19.90 -24.68 -11.36
CA LEU A 374 -18.66 -24.26 -10.70
C LEU A 374 -17.61 -25.39 -10.69
N ALA A 375 -18.03 -26.65 -10.47
CA ALA A 375 -17.11 -27.79 -10.45
C ALA A 375 -16.42 -28.00 -11.80
N GLU A 376 -17.16 -27.88 -12.91
CA GLU A 376 -16.60 -27.96 -14.27
C GLU A 376 -15.64 -26.81 -14.53
N ILE A 377 -15.99 -25.55 -14.17
CA ILE A 377 -15.13 -24.39 -14.35
C ILE A 377 -13.85 -24.51 -13.50
N LYS A 378 -13.96 -24.99 -12.25
CA LYS A 378 -12.81 -25.18 -11.36
C LYS A 378 -11.86 -26.30 -11.79
N ALA A 379 -12.31 -27.21 -12.64
CA ALA A 379 -11.46 -28.26 -13.22
C ALA A 379 -10.54 -27.73 -14.33
N LEU A 380 -10.88 -26.58 -14.95
CA LEU A 380 -10.15 -26.01 -16.09
C LEU A 380 -8.82 -25.40 -15.68
N ASP A 381 -7.84 -25.48 -16.57
CA ASP A 381 -6.55 -24.79 -16.47
C ASP A 381 -6.65 -23.39 -17.09
N ALA A 382 -6.59 -22.37 -16.25
CA ALA A 382 -6.65 -20.96 -16.63
C ALA A 382 -5.25 -20.31 -16.73
N GLY A 383 -4.17 -21.07 -16.62
CA GLY A 383 -2.81 -20.54 -16.58
C GLY A 383 -1.92 -20.95 -17.74
N SER A 384 -2.03 -22.17 -18.24
CA SER A 384 -1.13 -22.74 -19.27
C SER A 384 -1.05 -21.92 -20.56
N HIS A 385 -2.10 -21.20 -20.93
CA HIS A 385 -2.08 -20.30 -22.10
C HIS A 385 -1.08 -19.13 -21.97
N LYS A 386 -0.70 -18.75 -20.74
CA LYS A 386 0.28 -17.70 -20.45
C LYS A 386 1.72 -18.25 -20.41
N GLY A 387 1.87 -19.51 -20.09
CA GLY A 387 3.15 -20.19 -20.05
C GLY A 387 3.19 -21.37 -19.08
N PRO A 388 4.20 -22.27 -19.20
CA PRO A 388 4.27 -23.49 -18.39
C PRO A 388 4.41 -23.22 -16.88
N GLY A 389 4.93 -22.08 -16.49
CA GLY A 389 5.04 -21.68 -15.07
C GLY A 389 3.70 -21.41 -14.38
N PHE A 390 2.61 -21.30 -15.16
CA PHE A 390 1.27 -21.05 -14.66
C PHE A 390 0.32 -22.24 -14.85
N ALA A 391 0.84 -23.38 -15.29
CA ALA A 391 0.04 -24.58 -15.48
C ALA A 391 -0.62 -25.00 -14.17
N GLY A 392 -1.91 -25.33 -14.25
CA GLY A 392 -2.70 -25.70 -13.07
C GLY A 392 -3.39 -24.56 -12.34
N GLU A 393 -3.18 -23.29 -12.74
CA GLU A 393 -3.99 -22.19 -12.21
C GLU A 393 -5.46 -22.37 -12.55
N ARG A 394 -6.33 -21.98 -11.61
CA ARG A 394 -7.77 -22.19 -11.73
C ARG A 394 -8.51 -20.86 -11.89
N VAL A 395 -9.67 -20.92 -12.56
CA VAL A 395 -10.60 -19.79 -12.60
C VAL A 395 -11.06 -19.48 -11.16
N PRO A 396 -10.85 -18.26 -10.66
CA PRO A 396 -11.24 -17.92 -9.29
C PRO A 396 -12.75 -17.64 -9.20
N THR A 397 -13.33 -17.89 -8.03
CA THR A 397 -14.58 -17.25 -7.63
C THR A 397 -14.30 -15.79 -7.21
N ILE A 398 -15.36 -14.96 -7.15
CA ILE A 398 -15.20 -13.59 -6.69
C ILE A 398 -14.73 -13.52 -5.22
N ASP A 399 -15.18 -14.44 -4.36
CA ASP A 399 -14.73 -14.55 -2.96
C ASP A 399 -13.22 -14.85 -2.87
N GLU A 400 -12.72 -15.78 -3.70
CA GLU A 400 -11.29 -16.10 -3.77
C GLU A 400 -10.46 -14.89 -4.28
N ALA A 401 -10.98 -14.18 -5.29
CA ALA A 401 -10.34 -12.97 -5.80
C ALA A 401 -10.29 -11.87 -4.71
N LEU A 402 -11.41 -11.60 -4.05
CA LEU A 402 -11.48 -10.61 -2.97
C LEU A 402 -10.51 -10.92 -1.82
N ALA A 403 -10.23 -12.20 -1.54
CA ALA A 403 -9.28 -12.60 -0.52
C ALA A 403 -7.82 -12.22 -0.85
N CYS A 404 -7.49 -11.93 -2.12
CA CYS A 404 -6.15 -11.47 -2.53
C CYS A 404 -5.86 -10.02 -2.15
N PHE A 405 -6.89 -9.22 -1.88
CA PHE A 405 -6.75 -7.77 -1.70
C PHE A 405 -6.77 -7.38 -0.22
N PRO A 406 -5.93 -6.42 0.21
CA PRO A 406 -6.13 -5.74 1.48
C PRO A 406 -7.50 -5.05 1.45
N LYS A 407 -8.12 -4.82 2.61
CA LYS A 407 -9.46 -4.19 2.66
C LYS A 407 -9.45 -2.68 2.41
N THR A 408 -8.28 -2.09 2.30
CA THR A 408 -8.08 -0.63 2.28
C THR A 408 -6.89 -0.25 1.41
N GLY A 409 -6.83 1.00 0.96
CA GLY A 409 -5.70 1.53 0.19
C GLY A 409 -5.67 1.12 -1.30
N ILE A 410 -6.63 0.34 -1.76
CA ILE A 410 -6.76 -0.08 -3.16
C ILE A 410 -8.24 -0.18 -3.53
N TYR A 411 -8.62 0.40 -4.65
CA TYR A 411 -9.96 0.22 -5.21
C TYR A 411 -10.07 -1.12 -5.96
N LEU A 412 -11.27 -1.68 -5.96
CA LEU A 412 -11.65 -2.82 -6.80
C LEU A 412 -12.70 -2.36 -7.80
N ASN A 413 -12.31 -2.25 -9.05
CA ASN A 413 -13.22 -2.00 -10.17
C ASN A 413 -13.79 -3.36 -10.61
N ILE A 414 -15.00 -3.66 -10.17
CA ILE A 414 -15.67 -4.93 -10.46
C ILE A 414 -16.62 -4.70 -11.63
N HIS A 415 -16.22 -5.17 -12.81
CA HIS A 415 -17.03 -5.09 -14.01
C HIS A 415 -18.11 -6.18 -13.99
N CYS A 416 -19.33 -5.79 -13.66
CA CYS A 416 -20.47 -6.70 -13.55
C CYS A 416 -21.01 -7.03 -14.95
N LYS A 417 -20.53 -8.10 -15.54
CA LYS A 417 -20.99 -8.59 -16.86
C LYS A 417 -22.41 -9.16 -16.78
N THR A 418 -22.75 -9.76 -15.64
CA THR A 418 -24.10 -10.25 -15.34
C THR A 418 -24.83 -9.17 -14.53
N GLY A 419 -25.47 -8.24 -15.21
CA GLY A 419 -26.06 -7.05 -14.56
C GLY A 419 -27.09 -7.34 -13.45
N ASP A 420 -27.71 -8.50 -13.44
CA ASP A 420 -28.62 -8.96 -12.38
C ASP A 420 -27.86 -9.49 -11.14
N ALA A 421 -26.56 -9.80 -11.26
CA ALA A 421 -25.70 -10.21 -10.15
C ALA A 421 -25.14 -9.02 -9.36
N ALA A 422 -25.15 -7.81 -9.91
CA ALA A 422 -24.55 -6.64 -9.26
C ALA A 422 -25.07 -6.38 -7.84
N PRO A 423 -26.38 -6.54 -7.51
CA PRO A 423 -26.85 -6.42 -6.13
C PRO A 423 -26.26 -7.48 -5.18
N GLU A 424 -25.98 -8.68 -5.67
CA GLU A 424 -25.34 -9.75 -4.88
C GLU A 424 -23.86 -9.42 -4.61
N VAL A 425 -23.15 -8.89 -5.62
CA VAL A 425 -21.78 -8.40 -5.47
C VAL A 425 -21.74 -7.25 -4.47
N ALA A 426 -22.68 -6.29 -4.53
CA ALA A 426 -22.80 -5.21 -3.57
C ALA A 426 -22.97 -5.74 -2.15
N GLU A 427 -23.85 -6.71 -1.94
CA GLU A 427 -24.08 -7.33 -0.64
C GLU A 427 -22.85 -8.13 -0.16
N LEU A 428 -22.14 -8.81 -1.07
CA LEU A 428 -20.87 -9.47 -0.76
C LEU A 428 -19.82 -8.45 -0.26
N LEU A 429 -19.68 -7.30 -0.93
CA LEU A 429 -18.80 -6.22 -0.49
C LEU A 429 -19.21 -5.69 0.89
N ARG A 430 -20.51 -5.53 1.14
CA ARG A 430 -21.04 -5.06 2.42
C ARG A 430 -20.70 -6.03 3.55
N ARG A 431 -21.05 -7.33 3.41
CA ARG A 431 -20.81 -8.35 4.44
C ARG A 431 -19.33 -8.65 4.69
N THR A 432 -18.46 -8.39 3.71
CA THR A 432 -17.00 -8.56 3.85
C THR A 432 -16.27 -7.29 4.31
N GLY A 433 -16.99 -6.20 4.58
CA GLY A 433 -16.43 -4.92 5.02
C GLY A 433 -15.63 -4.19 3.92
N ARG A 434 -16.05 -4.34 2.64
CA ARG A 434 -15.35 -3.81 1.45
C ARG A 434 -16.13 -2.75 0.68
N LEU A 435 -17.23 -2.22 1.26
CA LEU A 435 -18.07 -1.21 0.59
C LEU A 435 -17.30 0.02 0.13
N ALA A 436 -16.38 0.49 0.94
CA ALA A 436 -15.59 1.67 0.59
C ALA A 436 -14.61 1.38 -0.57
N GLN A 437 -14.25 0.13 -0.76
CA GLN A 437 -13.25 -0.36 -1.72
C GLN A 437 -13.85 -0.70 -3.08
N GLY A 438 -15.03 -1.32 -3.10
CA GLY A 438 -15.62 -1.88 -4.32
C GLY A 438 -16.39 -0.84 -5.12
N ILE A 439 -16.14 -0.79 -6.42
CA ILE A 439 -16.85 0.01 -7.42
C ILE A 439 -17.49 -0.98 -8.38
N LEU A 440 -18.82 -0.93 -8.51
CA LEU A 440 -19.56 -1.79 -9.42
C LEU A 440 -19.71 -1.08 -10.77
N MET A 441 -18.91 -1.51 -11.75
CA MET A 441 -18.93 -0.96 -13.10
C MET A 441 -19.98 -1.67 -13.96
N MET A 442 -20.80 -0.90 -14.62
CA MET A 442 -21.91 -1.38 -15.44
C MET A 442 -21.75 -0.93 -16.89
N ASP A 443 -22.09 -1.82 -17.84
CA ASP A 443 -22.19 -1.48 -19.27
C ASP A 443 -23.57 -0.91 -19.63
N SER A 444 -24.60 -1.15 -18.80
CA SER A 444 -25.97 -0.80 -19.07
C SER A 444 -26.49 0.25 -18.08
N ARG A 445 -27.06 1.33 -18.62
CA ARG A 445 -27.75 2.35 -17.84
C ARG A 445 -28.90 1.76 -17.01
N ASP A 446 -29.69 0.86 -17.61
CA ASP A 446 -30.85 0.27 -16.93
C ASP A 446 -30.42 -0.67 -15.81
N ALA A 447 -29.35 -1.44 -16.02
CA ALA A 447 -28.76 -2.27 -14.96
C ALA A 447 -28.21 -1.39 -13.82
N LEU A 448 -27.56 -0.27 -14.13
CA LEU A 448 -27.10 0.71 -13.14
C LEU A 448 -28.25 1.27 -12.32
N LEU A 449 -29.34 1.72 -12.95
CA LEU A 449 -30.52 2.26 -12.27
C LEU A 449 -31.17 1.19 -11.39
N SER A 450 -31.26 -0.06 -11.86
CA SER A 450 -31.74 -1.20 -11.05
C SER A 450 -30.87 -1.43 -9.83
N LEU A 451 -29.54 -1.40 -9.99
CA LEU A 451 -28.60 -1.53 -8.89
C LEU A 451 -28.77 -0.40 -7.87
N LYS A 452 -28.81 0.86 -8.31
CA LYS A 452 -28.99 2.01 -7.41
C LYS A 452 -30.32 1.97 -6.66
N ALA A 453 -31.39 1.49 -7.27
CA ALA A 453 -32.67 1.32 -6.60
C ALA A 453 -32.63 0.25 -5.49
N LYS A 454 -31.87 -0.84 -5.68
CA LYS A 454 -31.75 -1.96 -4.73
C LYS A 454 -30.65 -1.70 -3.68
N CYS A 455 -29.55 -1.08 -4.07
CA CYS A 455 -28.35 -0.89 -3.28
C CYS A 455 -27.85 0.57 -3.38
N PRO A 456 -28.61 1.58 -2.90
CA PRO A 456 -28.28 3.01 -3.05
C PRO A 456 -26.97 3.39 -2.33
N TRP A 457 -26.48 2.55 -1.46
CA TRP A 457 -25.25 2.68 -0.69
C TRP A 457 -24.00 2.12 -1.39
N ALA A 458 -24.15 1.42 -2.53
CA ALA A 458 -23.03 0.86 -3.27
C ALA A 458 -22.39 1.95 -4.15
N LYS A 459 -21.04 1.96 -4.22
CA LYS A 459 -20.34 2.76 -5.20
C LYS A 459 -20.53 2.19 -6.60
N THR A 460 -20.86 3.06 -7.54
CA THR A 460 -21.24 2.66 -8.88
C THR A 460 -20.44 3.41 -9.93
N GLY A 461 -20.24 2.76 -11.07
CA GLY A 461 -19.68 3.39 -12.26
C GLY A 461 -20.42 2.96 -13.51
N LEU A 462 -20.32 3.76 -14.55
CA LEU A 462 -20.87 3.47 -15.87
C LEU A 462 -19.76 3.56 -16.91
N VAL A 463 -19.72 2.56 -17.81
CA VAL A 463 -18.86 2.61 -18.99
C VAL A 463 -19.52 3.52 -20.03
N MET A 464 -18.75 4.43 -20.59
CA MET A 464 -19.22 5.31 -21.67
C MET A 464 -19.58 4.49 -22.91
N HIS A 465 -20.84 4.56 -23.34
CA HIS A 465 -21.28 3.83 -24.53
C HIS A 465 -21.28 4.73 -25.75
N ALA A 466 -20.55 4.30 -26.77
CA ALA A 466 -20.86 4.71 -28.13
C ALA A 466 -22.10 3.91 -28.60
N THR A 467 -23.26 4.54 -28.64
CA THR A 467 -24.46 3.96 -29.26
C THR A 467 -24.13 3.59 -30.70
N ASN A 468 -24.26 2.29 -31.05
CA ASN A 468 -24.03 1.71 -32.38
C ASN A 468 -22.60 1.25 -32.70
N GLY A 469 -21.97 0.49 -31.81
CA GLY A 469 -20.64 -0.06 -32.04
C GLY A 469 -19.58 1.06 -32.08
N TRP A 470 -18.37 0.76 -31.76
CA TRP A 470 -17.21 1.68 -31.69
C TRP A 470 -17.32 2.84 -32.70
N ALA A 471 -18.09 3.91 -32.32
CA ALA A 471 -18.61 4.88 -33.26
C ALA A 471 -17.49 5.72 -33.87
N LYS A 472 -17.32 5.59 -35.17
CA LYS A 472 -16.39 6.42 -35.97
C LYS A 472 -16.77 7.91 -35.99
N ASN A 473 -17.96 8.28 -35.52
CA ASN A 473 -18.55 9.64 -35.63
C ASN A 473 -19.08 10.17 -34.28
N TRP A 474 -18.36 9.90 -33.17
CA TRP A 474 -18.69 10.46 -31.86
C TRP A 474 -18.50 11.99 -31.88
N THR A 475 -19.52 12.72 -31.45
CA THR A 475 -19.51 14.19 -31.38
C THR A 475 -19.31 14.68 -29.97
N GLU A 476 -18.88 15.92 -29.78
CA GLU A 476 -18.78 16.57 -28.49
C GLU A 476 -20.14 16.63 -27.79
N GLU A 477 -21.24 16.83 -28.52
CA GLU A 477 -22.59 16.82 -27.94
C GLU A 477 -23.02 15.43 -27.46
N ASP A 478 -22.57 14.36 -28.11
CA ASP A 478 -22.79 13.00 -27.63
C ASP A 478 -22.07 12.77 -26.29
N ALA A 479 -20.85 13.28 -26.15
CA ALA A 479 -20.11 13.24 -24.89
C ALA A 479 -20.86 14.03 -23.80
N TRP A 480 -21.27 15.26 -24.07
CA TRP A 480 -22.04 16.09 -23.15
C TRP A 480 -23.34 15.45 -22.71
N ARG A 481 -24.05 14.78 -23.60
CA ARG A 481 -25.31 14.09 -23.28
C ARG A 481 -25.08 13.00 -22.24
N GLN A 482 -24.06 12.16 -22.45
CA GLN A 482 -23.76 11.10 -21.49
C GLN A 482 -23.21 11.65 -20.17
N ILE A 483 -22.34 12.65 -20.21
CA ILE A 483 -21.79 13.30 -19.01
C ILE A 483 -22.89 13.90 -18.14
N ARG A 484 -23.86 14.60 -18.74
CA ARG A 484 -25.01 15.13 -18.01
C ARG A 484 -25.91 14.02 -17.46
N ASP A 485 -26.09 12.93 -18.20
CA ASP A 485 -26.90 11.78 -17.74
C ASP A 485 -26.24 11.08 -16.53
N VAL A 486 -24.94 10.79 -16.57
CA VAL A 486 -24.24 10.18 -15.44
C VAL A 486 -24.21 11.09 -14.22
N ALA A 487 -24.09 12.40 -14.40
CA ALA A 487 -24.20 13.39 -13.32
C ALA A 487 -25.61 13.39 -12.70
N ALA A 488 -26.66 13.33 -13.52
CA ALA A 488 -28.04 13.25 -13.06
C ALA A 488 -28.35 11.95 -12.33
N ILE A 489 -27.75 10.82 -12.75
CA ILE A 489 -27.87 9.53 -12.08
C ILE A 489 -27.07 9.53 -10.76
N GLY A 490 -25.99 10.31 -10.66
CA GLY A 490 -25.12 10.38 -9.49
C GLY A 490 -24.22 9.14 -9.37
N VAL A 491 -23.49 8.79 -10.41
CA VAL A 491 -22.46 7.75 -10.35
C VAL A 491 -21.21 8.24 -9.59
N ASP A 492 -20.42 7.33 -9.05
CA ASP A 492 -19.15 7.69 -8.41
C ASP A 492 -17.99 7.69 -9.43
N PHE A 493 -18.09 6.86 -10.48
CA PHE A 493 -17.06 6.71 -11.51
C PHE A 493 -17.64 6.70 -12.90
N PHE A 494 -16.91 7.27 -13.87
CA PHE A 494 -17.29 7.24 -15.28
C PHE A 494 -16.11 6.80 -16.13
N GLN A 495 -16.26 5.67 -16.84
CA GLN A 495 -15.20 5.10 -17.68
C GLN A 495 -15.27 5.65 -19.10
N ILE A 496 -14.20 6.30 -19.52
CA ILE A 496 -14.04 6.92 -20.82
C ILE A 496 -13.26 5.98 -21.74
N LEU A 497 -13.74 5.81 -22.96
CA LEU A 497 -13.14 4.92 -23.96
C LEU A 497 -12.14 5.66 -24.86
N PRO A 498 -11.14 4.96 -25.46
CA PRO A 498 -10.02 5.59 -26.18
C PRO A 498 -10.42 6.35 -27.45
N ASN A 499 -11.59 6.05 -27.99
CA ASN A 499 -12.10 6.70 -29.20
C ASN A 499 -12.93 7.97 -28.93
N VAL A 500 -13.07 8.34 -27.66
CA VAL A 500 -13.84 9.48 -27.20
C VAL A 500 -12.89 10.51 -26.60
N ARG A 501 -12.82 11.69 -27.21
CA ARG A 501 -12.15 12.82 -26.59
C ARG A 501 -13.12 13.53 -25.67
N VAL A 502 -12.71 13.71 -24.44
CA VAL A 502 -13.41 14.49 -23.41
C VAL A 502 -12.61 15.78 -23.19
N SER A 503 -13.26 16.93 -23.31
CA SER A 503 -12.60 18.22 -23.15
C SER A 503 -12.26 18.49 -21.67
N ALA A 504 -11.32 19.41 -21.42
CA ALA A 504 -11.02 19.86 -20.06
C ALA A 504 -12.24 20.46 -19.34
N GLU A 505 -13.19 21.07 -20.08
CA GLU A 505 -14.44 21.56 -19.52
C GLU A 505 -15.35 20.41 -19.07
N GLN A 506 -15.45 19.36 -19.87
CA GLN A 506 -16.22 18.16 -19.57
C GLN A 506 -15.64 17.40 -18.36
N LEU A 507 -14.30 17.30 -18.25
CA LEU A 507 -13.64 16.70 -17.09
C LEU A 507 -13.92 17.53 -15.81
N ARG A 508 -13.77 18.86 -15.89
CA ARG A 508 -14.13 19.73 -14.75
C ARG A 508 -15.59 19.56 -14.34
N PHE A 509 -16.50 19.49 -15.28
CA PHE A 509 -17.93 19.28 -14.98
C PHE A 509 -18.14 17.96 -14.22
N LEU A 510 -17.49 16.86 -14.61
CA LEU A 510 -17.56 15.58 -13.89
C LEU A 510 -17.01 15.72 -12.47
N HIS A 511 -15.84 16.34 -12.31
CA HIS A 511 -15.21 16.56 -11.01
C HIS A 511 -16.05 17.47 -10.09
N ASP A 512 -16.65 18.52 -10.63
CA ASP A 512 -17.56 19.42 -9.89
C ASP A 512 -18.82 18.69 -9.37
N HIS A 513 -19.19 17.56 -10.01
CA HIS A 513 -20.27 16.67 -9.58
C HIS A 513 -19.79 15.50 -8.73
N GLY A 514 -18.50 15.49 -8.32
CA GLY A 514 -17.90 14.44 -7.48
C GLY A 514 -17.65 13.11 -8.23
N ILE A 515 -17.68 13.12 -9.55
CA ILE A 515 -17.50 11.92 -10.41
C ILE A 515 -16.04 11.78 -10.80
N LYS A 516 -15.41 10.68 -10.42
CA LYS A 516 -14.06 10.34 -10.85
C LYS A 516 -14.07 9.68 -12.21
N THR A 517 -13.05 9.98 -13.02
CA THR A 517 -12.91 9.42 -14.36
C THR A 517 -11.94 8.25 -14.40
N THR A 518 -12.26 7.23 -15.18
CA THR A 518 -11.34 6.16 -15.53
C THR A 518 -11.15 6.15 -17.05
N TYR A 519 -9.92 6.09 -17.54
CA TYR A 519 -9.61 6.03 -18.97
C TYR A 519 -9.17 4.63 -19.38
N PHE A 520 -9.82 4.05 -20.36
CA PHE A 520 -9.50 2.74 -20.92
C PHE A 520 -8.91 2.90 -22.32
N VAL A 521 -7.71 2.52 -22.64
CA VAL A 521 -6.58 1.95 -21.94
C VAL A 521 -5.29 2.58 -22.48
N ALA A 522 -4.28 2.80 -21.65
CA ALA A 522 -2.96 3.27 -22.04
C ALA A 522 -1.92 2.15 -21.86
N ASN A 523 -1.39 1.62 -22.96
CA ASN A 523 -0.42 0.52 -22.99
C ASN A 523 0.93 0.94 -23.59
N ASP A 524 1.13 2.23 -23.83
CA ASP A 524 2.39 2.82 -24.26
C ASP A 524 2.66 4.14 -23.51
N GLU A 525 3.93 4.53 -23.47
CA GLU A 525 4.40 5.70 -22.72
C GLU A 525 3.73 7.00 -23.16
N LYS A 526 3.64 7.22 -24.48
CA LYS A 526 3.07 8.45 -25.05
C LYS A 526 1.59 8.61 -24.70
N THR A 527 0.81 7.55 -24.83
CA THR A 527 -0.61 7.54 -24.45
C THR A 527 -0.75 7.79 -22.95
N MET A 528 0.08 7.15 -22.12
CA MET A 528 0.08 7.33 -20.67
C MET A 528 0.35 8.80 -20.30
N GLU A 529 1.41 9.40 -20.83
CA GLU A 529 1.73 10.81 -20.58
C GLU A 529 0.61 11.76 -21.01
N THR A 530 0.02 11.50 -22.17
CA THR A 530 -1.09 12.32 -22.70
C THR A 530 -2.30 12.29 -21.77
N ILE A 531 -2.74 11.10 -21.35
CA ILE A 531 -3.94 10.92 -20.54
C ILE A 531 -3.76 11.49 -19.13
N VAL A 532 -2.58 11.35 -18.56
CA VAL A 532 -2.24 11.95 -17.26
C VAL A 532 -2.27 13.48 -17.37
N ALA A 533 -1.71 14.06 -18.44
CA ALA A 533 -1.72 15.50 -18.70
C ALA A 533 -3.13 16.06 -18.98
N GLU A 534 -4.02 15.27 -19.58
CA GLU A 534 -5.44 15.63 -19.77
C GLU A 534 -6.22 15.71 -18.46
N GLY A 535 -5.72 15.10 -17.37
CA GLY A 535 -6.29 15.24 -16.03
C GLY A 535 -7.27 14.14 -15.64
N HIS A 536 -7.24 12.97 -16.30
CA HIS A 536 -8.01 11.81 -15.88
C HIS A 536 -7.53 11.29 -14.51
N ASP A 537 -8.47 10.81 -13.69
CA ASP A 537 -8.15 10.38 -12.32
C ASP A 537 -7.48 9.00 -12.30
N PHE A 538 -8.00 8.04 -13.08
CA PHE A 538 -7.45 6.69 -13.14
C PHE A 538 -7.26 6.24 -14.58
N VAL A 539 -6.16 5.52 -14.82
CA VAL A 539 -5.81 5.05 -16.17
C VAL A 539 -5.62 3.54 -16.16
N PHE A 540 -6.39 2.85 -17.00
CA PHE A 540 -6.23 1.41 -17.23
C PHE A 540 -4.93 1.11 -17.97
N THR A 541 -4.23 0.04 -17.55
CA THR A 541 -3.10 -0.49 -18.30
C THR A 541 -2.99 -2.00 -18.15
N ASP A 542 -2.64 -2.68 -19.25
CA ASP A 542 -2.24 -4.09 -19.24
C ASP A 542 -0.79 -4.26 -18.75
N CYS A 543 0.02 -3.20 -18.86
CA CYS A 543 1.48 -3.19 -18.63
C CYS A 543 1.84 -2.46 -17.31
N TYR A 544 1.20 -2.82 -16.20
CA TYR A 544 1.28 -2.07 -14.94
C TYR A 544 2.74 -1.80 -14.49
N ALA A 545 3.56 -2.87 -14.38
CA ALA A 545 4.94 -2.74 -13.91
C ALA A 545 5.81 -1.85 -14.81
N GLN A 546 5.57 -1.91 -16.13
CA GLN A 546 6.35 -1.17 -17.13
C GLN A 546 5.98 0.31 -17.17
N LEU A 547 4.69 0.63 -17.03
CA LEU A 547 4.16 1.98 -17.17
C LEU A 547 4.03 2.75 -15.85
N ARG A 548 4.19 2.08 -14.72
CA ARG A 548 4.19 2.74 -13.41
C ARG A 548 5.20 3.89 -13.30
N PRO A 549 6.48 3.74 -13.68
CA PRO A 549 7.44 4.85 -13.63
C PRO A 549 7.07 6.01 -14.56
N VAL A 550 6.46 5.71 -15.72
CA VAL A 550 6.02 6.73 -16.68
C VAL A 550 4.86 7.54 -16.10
N TYR A 551 3.87 6.84 -15.52
CA TYR A 551 2.75 7.47 -14.82
C TYR A 551 3.23 8.38 -13.68
N ASP A 552 4.12 7.90 -12.83
CA ASP A 552 4.63 8.66 -11.68
C ASP A 552 5.35 9.94 -12.14
N ALA A 553 6.16 9.83 -13.19
CA ALA A 553 6.85 10.98 -13.77
C ALA A 553 5.90 12.00 -14.40
N ALA A 554 4.86 11.53 -15.10
CA ALA A 554 3.84 12.40 -15.70
C ALA A 554 2.99 13.08 -14.63
N ALA A 555 2.55 12.34 -13.62
CA ALA A 555 1.74 12.87 -12.52
C ALA A 555 2.50 13.89 -11.65
N ALA A 556 3.82 13.76 -11.53
CA ALA A 556 4.66 14.75 -10.86
C ALA A 556 4.69 16.08 -11.62
N ARG A 557 4.85 16.03 -12.95
CA ARG A 557 4.86 17.25 -13.81
C ARG A 557 3.55 18.03 -13.74
N THR A 558 2.41 17.34 -13.75
CA THR A 558 1.08 17.97 -13.67
C THR A 558 0.81 18.64 -12.31
N LYS A 559 1.49 18.24 -11.23
CA LYS A 559 1.38 18.90 -9.92
C LYS A 559 2.19 20.20 -9.83
N ASP A 560 3.25 20.33 -10.63
CA ASP A 560 4.10 21.52 -10.64
C ASP A 560 3.52 22.64 -11.53
N GLU A 561 2.52 22.33 -12.39
CA GLU A 561 1.85 23.27 -13.29
C GLU A 561 0.51 23.80 -12.74
N LEU A 562 0.00 23.26 -11.63
CA LEU A 562 -1.22 23.68 -10.90
C LEU A 562 -0.87 24.41 -9.60
#